data_317c080295a65705ffdd231bb45d8267
#
_entry.id   317c080295a65705ffdd231bb45d8267
#
_cell.length_a   1.000
_cell.length_b   1.000
_cell.length_c   1.000
_cell.angle_alpha   90.00
_cell.angle_beta   90.00
_cell.angle_gamma   90.00
#
_symmetry.space_group_name_H-M   'P 1'
#
loop_
_entity.id
_entity.type
_entity.pdbx_description
1 polymer ?
#
loop_
_entity_poly.entity_id
_entity_poly.type
_entity_poly.pdbx_seq_one_letter_code
_entity_poly.pdbx_strand_id
1 'polypeptide(L)'
;QLLIVHGFPNSSFDFYKLIPLLQDDYYIAALDFPGSGFSDKPLDGFSYMLEDNAMLLDYFVREVVEFDDFALFTHDRGVSIGLAFLGNYLDEPNPEYNINYHFLSNSGMFLPLANLVPFQFALLDAQRGPALIASRKAAPRITEGNPESLAYSDIFKFNDGDSALLHVGRYLLERAENEFRWLDNLSRSPIPVAYMWGLLDDINPIRIPNYVWLTYLNERDVESSFWILPTAGHYPQREKPVEVAKIVRTALNGEVPNRAEESDFMRSYGSRREAEDGVFVGHSEVRKMEFPSAIIYTPEGYQ
;
A
#
# COMPACT_ATOMS: atom_id res chain seq x y z
N GLN A 1 -14.55 0.15 -11.39
CA GLN A 1 -13.31 -0.62 -11.62
C GLN A 1 -12.37 -0.43 -10.43
N LEU A 2 -11.59 -1.45 -10.07
CA LEU A 2 -10.62 -1.42 -8.97
C LEU A 2 -9.29 -2.02 -9.42
N LEU A 3 -8.23 -1.23 -9.43
CA LEU A 3 -6.88 -1.65 -9.75
C LEU A 3 -6.09 -1.91 -8.47
N ILE A 4 -5.54 -3.11 -8.33
CA ILE A 4 -4.79 -3.54 -7.14
C ILE A 4 -3.29 -3.63 -7.46
N VAL A 5 -2.47 -3.03 -6.61
CA VAL A 5 -1.01 -2.96 -6.72
C VAL A 5 -0.37 -3.56 -5.47
N HIS A 6 0.26 -4.73 -5.64
CA HIS A 6 0.84 -5.51 -4.55
C HIS A 6 2.22 -5.01 -4.10
N GLY A 7 2.67 -5.53 -2.96
CA GLY A 7 3.93 -5.20 -2.31
C GLY A 7 5.08 -6.19 -2.55
N PHE A 8 6.14 -6.02 -1.78
CA PHE A 8 7.35 -6.84 -1.79
C PHE A 8 7.43 -7.73 -0.52
N PRO A 9 7.90 -8.95 -0.61
CA PRO A 9 8.38 -9.67 -1.79
C PRO A 9 7.30 -10.55 -2.45
N ASN A 10 6.03 -10.32 -2.13
CA ASN A 10 4.90 -11.15 -2.52
C ASN A 10 4.34 -10.79 -3.92
N SER A 11 3.06 -11.01 -4.11
CA SER A 11 2.34 -10.90 -5.38
C SER A 11 0.89 -10.45 -5.15
N SER A 12 0.10 -10.38 -6.20
CA SER A 12 -1.35 -10.16 -6.13
C SER A 12 -2.08 -11.15 -5.20
N PHE A 13 -1.47 -12.29 -4.92
CA PHE A 13 -1.99 -13.28 -3.97
C PHE A 13 -2.18 -12.73 -2.55
N ASP A 14 -1.53 -11.63 -2.17
CA ASP A 14 -1.80 -10.96 -0.90
C ASP A 14 -3.25 -10.49 -0.74
N PHE A 15 -3.99 -10.39 -1.86
CA PHE A 15 -5.37 -9.94 -1.90
C PHE A 15 -6.40 -11.06 -2.07
N TYR A 16 -5.97 -12.34 -2.04
CA TYR A 16 -6.83 -13.48 -2.33
C TYR A 16 -8.06 -13.62 -1.40
N LYS A 17 -8.00 -13.06 -0.18
CA LYS A 17 -9.14 -13.01 0.74
C LYS A 17 -10.04 -11.79 0.51
N LEU A 18 -9.48 -10.68 0.04
CA LEU A 18 -10.21 -9.44 -0.19
C LEU A 18 -10.99 -9.48 -1.51
N ILE A 19 -10.36 -9.97 -2.59
CA ILE A 19 -10.97 -10.00 -3.93
C ILE A 19 -12.34 -10.69 -3.93
N PRO A 20 -12.54 -11.89 -3.33
CA PRO A 20 -13.86 -12.54 -3.29
C PRO A 20 -14.94 -11.74 -2.56
N LEU A 21 -14.55 -10.83 -1.67
CA LEU A 21 -15.50 -9.98 -0.95
C LEU A 21 -15.95 -8.76 -1.77
N LEU A 22 -15.21 -8.38 -2.81
CA LEU A 22 -15.45 -7.19 -3.61
C LEU A 22 -15.84 -7.48 -5.07
N GLN A 23 -15.62 -8.69 -5.56
CA GLN A 23 -15.77 -9.05 -6.98
C GLN A 23 -17.22 -8.97 -7.50
N ASP A 24 -18.21 -9.04 -6.63
CA ASP A 24 -19.62 -8.91 -7.03
C ASP A 24 -20.03 -7.43 -7.23
N ASP A 25 -19.26 -6.49 -6.65
CA ASP A 25 -19.52 -5.05 -6.70
C ASP A 25 -18.61 -4.33 -7.71
N TYR A 26 -17.38 -4.85 -7.92
CA TYR A 26 -16.34 -4.18 -8.69
C TYR A 26 -15.67 -5.12 -9.70
N TYR A 27 -15.40 -4.59 -10.90
CA TYR A 27 -14.49 -5.24 -11.83
C TYR A 27 -13.04 -4.99 -11.35
N ILE A 28 -12.36 -6.07 -10.89
CA ILE A 28 -11.07 -5.98 -10.21
C ILE A 28 -9.95 -6.46 -11.12
N ALA A 29 -8.90 -5.66 -11.27
CA ALA A 29 -7.67 -6.05 -11.92
C ALA A 29 -6.50 -6.01 -10.92
N ALA A 30 -5.64 -7.02 -11.01
CA ALA A 30 -4.40 -7.11 -10.25
C ALA A 30 -3.34 -7.77 -11.12
N LEU A 31 -2.15 -7.16 -11.22
CA LEU A 31 -1.03 -7.79 -11.90
C LEU A 31 0.03 -8.24 -10.90
N ASP A 32 0.76 -9.28 -11.27
CA ASP A 32 2.05 -9.57 -10.64
C ASP A 32 3.13 -8.80 -11.39
N PHE A 33 3.84 -7.90 -10.72
CA PHE A 33 4.95 -7.17 -11.36
C PHE A 33 6.07 -8.13 -11.75
N PRO A 34 6.86 -7.81 -12.80
CA PRO A 34 8.07 -8.56 -13.13
C PRO A 34 8.92 -8.80 -11.87
N GLY A 35 9.42 -10.02 -11.73
CA GLY A 35 10.15 -10.44 -10.53
C GLY A 35 9.29 -11.00 -9.40
N SER A 36 7.96 -10.98 -9.53
CA SER A 36 7.02 -11.41 -8.48
C SER A 36 6.00 -12.42 -9.01
N GLY A 37 5.44 -13.22 -8.11
CA GLY A 37 4.30 -14.07 -8.39
C GLY A 37 4.48 -14.97 -9.60
N PHE A 38 3.50 -14.98 -10.48
CA PHE A 38 3.49 -15.77 -11.72
C PHE A 38 4.10 -15.04 -12.92
N SER A 39 4.51 -13.78 -12.77
CA SER A 39 5.18 -13.04 -13.84
C SER A 39 6.61 -13.49 -14.06
N ASP A 40 7.18 -13.11 -15.21
CA ASP A 40 8.57 -13.36 -15.58
C ASP A 40 9.55 -12.70 -14.61
N LYS A 41 10.76 -13.26 -14.58
CA LYS A 41 11.86 -12.80 -13.71
C LYS A 41 13.13 -12.51 -14.54
N PRO A 42 13.04 -11.55 -15.49
CA PRO A 42 14.17 -11.21 -16.33
C PRO A 42 15.35 -10.71 -15.48
N LEU A 43 16.55 -11.24 -15.71
CA LEU A 43 17.77 -10.79 -15.05
C LEU A 43 18.48 -9.68 -15.84
N ASP A 44 18.06 -9.47 -17.07
CA ASP A 44 18.52 -8.42 -17.98
C ASP A 44 17.34 -7.81 -18.75
N GLY A 45 17.54 -6.64 -19.33
CA GLY A 45 16.55 -5.95 -20.16
C GLY A 45 15.36 -5.32 -19.39
N PHE A 46 15.27 -5.48 -18.07
CA PHE A 46 14.28 -4.82 -17.22
C PHE A 46 14.95 -4.24 -15.96
N SER A 47 14.69 -2.97 -15.64
CA SER A 47 15.44 -2.26 -14.60
C SER A 47 14.96 -2.57 -13.17
N TYR A 48 13.71 -3.00 -12.99
CA TYR A 48 13.03 -3.18 -11.72
C TYR A 48 12.83 -1.90 -10.89
N MET A 49 13.14 -0.74 -11.43
CA MET A 49 12.91 0.54 -10.80
C MET A 49 11.41 0.78 -10.56
N LEU A 50 11.08 1.53 -9.53
CA LEU A 50 9.68 1.84 -9.20
C LEU A 50 9.03 2.71 -10.30
N GLU A 51 9.80 3.62 -10.91
CA GLU A 51 9.33 4.43 -12.04
C GLU A 51 8.99 3.56 -13.27
N ASP A 52 9.82 2.57 -13.60
CA ASP A 52 9.54 1.67 -14.73
C ASP A 52 8.34 0.76 -14.43
N ASN A 53 8.18 0.35 -13.17
CA ASN A 53 6.96 -0.35 -12.76
C ASN A 53 5.71 0.55 -12.82
N ALA A 54 5.85 1.86 -12.56
CA ALA A 54 4.76 2.81 -12.73
C ALA A 54 4.38 2.99 -14.21
N MET A 55 5.35 3.03 -15.11
CA MET A 55 5.09 3.04 -16.57
C MET A 55 4.46 1.73 -17.04
N LEU A 56 4.89 0.58 -16.50
CA LEU A 56 4.27 -0.70 -16.77
C LEU A 56 2.81 -0.74 -16.28
N LEU A 57 2.54 -0.14 -15.12
CA LEU A 57 1.19 -0.04 -14.59
C LEU A 57 0.28 0.81 -15.50
N ASP A 58 0.81 1.93 -16.01
CA ASP A 58 0.12 2.77 -16.98
C ASP A 58 -0.21 2.00 -18.27
N TYR A 59 0.77 1.28 -18.81
CA TYR A 59 0.55 0.40 -19.96
C TYR A 59 -0.51 -0.66 -19.68
N PHE A 60 -0.47 -1.29 -18.50
CA PHE A 60 -1.44 -2.30 -18.10
C PHE A 60 -2.86 -1.73 -18.03
N VAL A 61 -3.02 -0.53 -17.51
CA VAL A 61 -4.32 0.18 -17.43
C VAL A 61 -4.87 0.46 -18.83
N ARG A 62 -4.05 1.02 -19.72
CA ARG A 62 -4.49 1.46 -21.04
C ARG A 62 -4.66 0.32 -22.05
N GLU A 63 -3.70 -0.59 -22.10
CA GLU A 63 -3.56 -1.55 -23.20
C GLU A 63 -3.99 -2.98 -22.84
N VAL A 64 -4.13 -3.30 -21.55
CA VAL A 64 -4.44 -4.68 -21.12
C VAL A 64 -5.81 -4.78 -20.51
N VAL A 65 -6.14 -3.92 -19.54
CA VAL A 65 -7.43 -3.96 -18.85
C VAL A 65 -8.40 -2.90 -19.36
N GLU A 66 -7.92 -1.92 -20.12
CA GLU A 66 -8.68 -0.85 -20.74
C GLU A 66 -9.61 -0.16 -19.74
N PHE A 67 -9.06 0.25 -18.58
CA PHE A 67 -9.81 0.93 -17.53
C PHE A 67 -9.96 2.41 -17.85
N ASP A 68 -11.21 2.90 -17.90
CA ASP A 68 -11.52 4.32 -18.15
C ASP A 68 -11.68 5.12 -16.86
N ASP A 69 -12.27 4.53 -15.81
CA ASP A 69 -12.55 5.16 -14.53
C ASP A 69 -12.42 4.14 -13.41
N PHE A 70 -11.41 4.29 -12.55
CA PHE A 70 -11.10 3.28 -11.55
C PHE A 70 -10.58 3.85 -10.24
N ALA A 71 -10.78 3.06 -9.18
CA ALA A 71 -10.11 3.26 -7.90
C ALA A 71 -8.78 2.48 -7.89
N LEU A 72 -7.74 3.08 -7.32
CA LEU A 72 -6.42 2.51 -7.15
C LEU A 72 -6.24 2.02 -5.72
N PHE A 73 -5.90 0.74 -5.52
CA PHE A 73 -5.56 0.18 -4.21
C PHE A 73 -4.08 -0.23 -4.19
N THR A 74 -3.31 0.39 -3.30
CA THR A 74 -1.85 0.17 -3.19
C THR A 74 -1.46 -0.33 -1.80
N HIS A 75 -0.51 -1.26 -1.75
CA HIS A 75 0.02 -1.83 -0.51
C HIS A 75 1.54 -1.99 -0.58
N ASP A 76 2.25 -1.70 0.52
CA ASP A 76 3.70 -1.88 0.72
C ASP A 76 4.56 -1.21 -0.37
N ARG A 77 5.38 -1.97 -1.12
CA ARG A 77 6.15 -1.46 -2.27
C ARG A 77 5.22 -0.87 -3.34
N GLY A 78 4.04 -1.45 -3.49
CA GLY A 78 3.01 -0.98 -4.42
C GLY A 78 2.55 0.44 -4.16
N VAL A 79 2.65 0.95 -2.92
CA VAL A 79 2.38 2.37 -2.65
C VAL A 79 3.38 3.27 -3.36
N SER A 80 4.68 2.96 -3.33
CA SER A 80 5.68 3.78 -4.03
C SER A 80 5.50 3.73 -5.55
N ILE A 81 5.15 2.56 -6.10
CA ILE A 81 4.79 2.43 -7.53
C ILE A 81 3.54 3.28 -7.83
N GLY A 82 2.51 3.17 -6.99
CA GLY A 82 1.26 3.94 -7.14
C GLY A 82 1.47 5.45 -7.01
N LEU A 83 2.39 5.91 -6.16
CA LEU A 83 2.72 7.33 -6.02
C LEU A 83 3.53 7.86 -7.21
N ALA A 84 4.43 7.05 -7.77
CA ALA A 84 5.12 7.38 -9.03
C ALA A 84 4.10 7.43 -10.19
N PHE A 85 3.25 6.42 -10.31
CA PHE A 85 2.16 6.37 -11.29
C PHE A 85 1.20 7.56 -11.16
N LEU A 86 0.80 7.91 -9.93
CA LEU A 86 0.01 9.10 -9.66
C LEU A 86 0.71 10.38 -10.12
N GLY A 87 2.02 10.49 -9.89
CA GLY A 87 2.81 11.62 -10.37
C GLY A 87 2.75 11.77 -11.88
N ASN A 88 2.98 10.68 -12.62
CA ASN A 88 2.91 10.66 -14.08
C ASN A 88 1.50 11.04 -14.57
N TYR A 89 0.45 10.50 -13.93
CA TYR A 89 -0.94 10.84 -14.22
C TYR A 89 -1.24 12.34 -14.01
N LEU A 90 -0.75 12.92 -12.91
CA LEU A 90 -0.99 14.34 -12.60
C LEU A 90 -0.22 15.30 -13.53
N ASP A 91 0.88 14.84 -14.08
CA ASP A 91 1.71 15.61 -15.01
C ASP A 91 1.28 15.46 -16.48
N GLU A 92 0.37 14.50 -16.77
CA GLU A 92 -0.21 14.29 -18.10
C GLU A 92 -1.36 15.29 -18.33
N PRO A 93 -1.26 16.18 -19.32
CA PRO A 93 -2.29 17.21 -19.55
C PRO A 93 -3.66 16.66 -19.96
N ASN A 94 -3.68 15.47 -20.59
CA ASN A 94 -4.90 14.84 -21.09
C ASN A 94 -4.83 13.31 -20.84
N PRO A 95 -4.98 12.87 -19.61
CA PRO A 95 -4.93 11.44 -19.29
C PRO A 95 -6.06 10.69 -19.98
N GLU A 96 -5.76 9.49 -20.48
CA GLU A 96 -6.71 8.64 -21.19
C GLU A 96 -7.73 7.95 -20.27
N TYR A 97 -7.52 8.03 -18.96
CA TYR A 97 -8.38 7.43 -17.93
C TYR A 97 -8.53 8.38 -16.73
N ASN A 98 -9.44 8.06 -15.83
CA ASN A 98 -9.66 8.77 -14.59
C ASN A 98 -9.36 7.88 -13.38
N ILE A 99 -8.53 8.37 -12.44
CA ILE A 99 -8.35 7.76 -11.13
C ILE A 99 -9.32 8.45 -10.18
N ASN A 100 -10.40 7.78 -9.79
CA ASN A 100 -11.47 8.38 -9.00
C ASN A 100 -11.30 8.25 -7.48
N TYR A 101 -10.45 7.31 -7.01
CA TYR A 101 -10.16 7.11 -5.60
C TYR A 101 -8.80 6.43 -5.40
N HIS A 102 -8.09 6.71 -4.29
CA HIS A 102 -6.84 6.04 -3.96
C HIS A 102 -6.88 5.45 -2.54
N PHE A 103 -6.83 4.12 -2.45
CA PHE A 103 -6.68 3.36 -1.21
C PHE A 103 -5.20 3.11 -0.94
N LEU A 104 -4.69 3.68 0.14
CA LEU A 104 -3.30 3.51 0.59
C LEU A 104 -3.26 2.61 1.82
N SER A 105 -2.44 1.58 1.81
CA SER A 105 -2.32 0.64 2.92
C SER A 105 -0.85 0.33 3.25
N ASN A 106 -0.58 0.09 4.50
CA ASN A 106 0.70 -0.27 5.13
C ASN A 106 1.92 -0.25 4.22
N SER A 107 2.76 0.77 4.32
CA SER A 107 3.94 0.93 3.47
C SER A 107 5.06 1.70 4.18
N GLY A 108 6.30 1.32 3.91
CA GLY A 108 7.47 2.09 4.31
C GLY A 108 7.73 3.31 3.41
N MET A 109 6.68 4.00 2.98
CA MET A 109 6.76 5.12 2.04
C MET A 109 7.59 6.30 2.52
N PHE A 110 7.91 6.34 3.81
CA PHE A 110 8.85 7.26 4.42
C PHE A 110 9.87 6.46 5.25
N LEU A 111 11.03 6.17 4.66
CA LEU A 111 12.03 5.27 5.21
C LEU A 111 12.61 5.69 6.58
N PRO A 112 12.81 6.98 6.89
CA PRO A 112 13.31 7.40 8.20
C PRO A 112 12.47 6.90 9.38
N LEU A 113 11.19 6.59 9.15
CA LEU A 113 10.27 6.09 10.16
C LEU A 113 9.98 4.59 10.05
N ALA A 114 10.52 3.89 9.04
CA ALA A 114 10.34 2.45 8.85
C ALA A 114 11.30 1.63 9.74
N ASN A 115 10.91 0.39 10.06
CA ASN A 115 11.76 -0.60 10.71
C ASN A 115 12.18 -1.63 9.66
N LEU A 116 13.26 -1.36 8.93
CA LEU A 116 13.77 -2.33 7.97
C LEU A 116 14.23 -3.61 8.68
N VAL A 117 13.85 -4.75 8.11
CA VAL A 117 14.22 -6.06 8.67
C VAL A 117 15.57 -6.55 8.12
N PRO A 118 16.26 -7.48 8.83
CA PRO A 118 17.56 -8.01 8.40
C PRO A 118 17.60 -8.55 6.97
N PHE A 119 16.47 -9.11 6.50
CA PHE A 119 16.31 -9.60 5.13
C PHE A 119 16.48 -8.46 4.09
N GLN A 120 15.87 -7.31 4.33
CA GLN A 120 15.96 -6.14 3.44
C GLN A 120 17.39 -5.60 3.39
N PHE A 121 18.08 -5.50 4.54
CA PHE A 121 19.50 -5.13 4.57
C PHE A 121 20.39 -6.13 3.86
N ALA A 122 20.10 -7.44 3.99
CA ALA A 122 20.88 -8.46 3.31
C ALA A 122 20.76 -8.36 1.79
N LEU A 123 19.59 -8.01 1.26
CA LEU A 123 19.41 -7.84 -0.20
C LEU A 123 20.21 -6.66 -0.76
N LEU A 124 20.45 -5.63 0.04
CA LEU A 124 21.25 -4.45 -0.38
C LEU A 124 22.76 -4.66 -0.21
N ASP A 125 23.17 -5.68 0.52
CA ASP A 125 24.59 -5.98 0.77
C ASP A 125 25.19 -6.79 -0.38
N ALA A 126 26.31 -6.32 -0.93
CA ALA A 126 26.95 -6.91 -2.10
C ALA A 126 27.43 -8.37 -1.91
N GLN A 127 27.64 -8.80 -0.67
CA GLN A 127 28.07 -10.18 -0.35
C GLN A 127 26.92 -11.03 0.18
N ARG A 128 26.13 -10.47 1.10
CA ARG A 128 25.02 -11.20 1.76
C ARG A 128 23.86 -11.47 0.80
N GLY A 129 23.55 -10.54 -0.08
CA GLY A 129 22.45 -10.67 -1.03
C GLY A 129 22.64 -11.88 -1.95
N PRO A 130 23.74 -11.97 -2.72
CA PRO A 130 24.01 -13.13 -3.56
C PRO A 130 24.09 -14.45 -2.77
N ALA A 131 24.67 -14.42 -1.55
CA ALA A 131 24.73 -15.60 -0.70
C ALA A 131 23.34 -16.07 -0.22
N LEU A 132 22.44 -15.12 0.09
CA LEU A 132 21.05 -15.40 0.45
C LEU A 132 20.32 -16.10 -0.70
N ILE A 133 20.41 -15.56 -1.91
CA ILE A 133 19.80 -16.16 -3.11
C ILE A 133 20.37 -17.54 -3.40
N ALA A 134 21.69 -17.68 -3.40
CA ALA A 134 22.36 -18.97 -3.63
C ALA A 134 21.97 -20.06 -2.60
N SER A 135 21.64 -19.65 -1.37
CA SER A 135 21.19 -20.56 -0.31
C SER A 135 19.76 -21.07 -0.48
N ARG A 136 18.97 -20.49 -1.38
CA ARG A 136 17.52 -20.74 -1.57
C ARG A 136 16.69 -20.57 -0.28
N LYS A 137 17.15 -19.73 0.65
CA LYS A 137 16.48 -19.47 1.95
C LYS A 137 15.64 -18.20 1.94
N ALA A 138 15.51 -17.54 0.80
CA ALA A 138 14.72 -16.33 0.67
C ALA A 138 13.20 -16.57 0.65
N ALA A 139 12.78 -17.79 0.27
CA ALA A 139 11.36 -18.14 0.21
C ALA A 139 10.68 -18.08 1.60
N PRO A 140 9.39 -17.69 1.66
CA PRO A 140 8.60 -17.73 2.89
C PRO A 140 8.65 -19.11 3.55
N ARG A 141 8.69 -19.13 4.89
CA ARG A 141 8.69 -20.39 5.65
C ARG A 141 7.35 -21.08 5.51
N ILE A 142 7.40 -22.39 5.23
CA ILE A 142 6.22 -23.24 5.25
C ILE A 142 5.94 -23.60 6.71
N THR A 143 4.69 -23.37 7.14
CA THR A 143 4.18 -23.84 8.42
C THR A 143 3.41 -25.13 8.19
N GLU A 144 3.80 -26.22 8.86
CA GLU A 144 3.14 -27.50 8.72
C GLU A 144 1.64 -27.38 9.01
N GLY A 145 0.83 -27.99 8.13
CA GLY A 145 -0.63 -27.94 8.24
C GLY A 145 -1.28 -26.59 7.83
N ASN A 146 -0.49 -25.61 7.38
CA ASN A 146 -1.01 -24.34 6.90
C ASN A 146 -0.90 -24.24 5.35
N PRO A 147 -2.02 -24.45 4.61
CA PRO A 147 -2.03 -24.41 3.16
C PRO A 147 -1.70 -23.02 2.59
N GLU A 148 -2.01 -21.95 3.33
CA GLU A 148 -1.68 -20.58 2.92
C GLU A 148 -0.16 -20.38 2.85
N SER A 149 0.58 -20.84 3.87
CA SER A 149 2.04 -20.72 3.86
C SER A 149 2.70 -21.55 2.75
N LEU A 150 2.12 -22.69 2.41
CA LEU A 150 2.55 -23.50 1.28
C LEU A 150 2.34 -22.75 -0.04
N ALA A 151 1.13 -22.20 -0.26
CA ALA A 151 0.82 -21.41 -1.46
C ALA A 151 1.77 -20.23 -1.64
N TYR A 152 2.05 -19.45 -0.58
CA TYR A 152 3.05 -18.38 -0.64
C TYR A 152 4.43 -18.87 -1.03
N SER A 153 4.87 -19.98 -0.47
CA SER A 153 6.17 -20.56 -0.80
C SER A 153 6.25 -21.06 -2.25
N ASP A 154 5.18 -21.67 -2.75
CA ASP A 154 5.12 -22.20 -4.12
C ASP A 154 5.05 -21.07 -5.16
N ILE A 155 4.22 -20.05 -4.92
CA ILE A 155 4.13 -18.85 -5.77
C ILE A 155 5.48 -18.12 -5.79
N PHE A 156 6.10 -17.95 -4.63
CA PHE A 156 7.40 -17.29 -4.55
C PHE A 156 8.50 -18.03 -5.34
N LYS A 157 8.46 -19.35 -5.38
CA LYS A 157 9.45 -20.18 -6.10
C LYS A 157 9.14 -20.32 -7.59
N PHE A 158 7.93 -19.97 -8.01
CA PHE A 158 7.52 -20.12 -9.39
C PHE A 158 8.49 -19.38 -10.33
N ASN A 159 8.86 -20.04 -11.42
CA ASN A 159 9.74 -19.50 -12.45
C ASN A 159 11.06 -18.91 -11.87
N ASP A 160 11.72 -19.65 -10.98
CA ASP A 160 12.96 -19.26 -10.30
C ASP A 160 12.84 -17.94 -9.50
N GLY A 161 11.75 -17.83 -8.72
CA GLY A 161 11.25 -16.60 -8.12
C GLY A 161 12.19 -15.83 -7.22
N ASP A 162 13.23 -16.47 -6.64
CA ASP A 162 14.24 -15.77 -5.84
C ASP A 162 15.35 -15.14 -6.70
N SER A 163 15.45 -15.46 -8.00
CA SER A 163 16.48 -14.96 -8.90
C SER A 163 16.46 -13.44 -9.04
N ALA A 164 15.28 -12.83 -9.12
CA ALA A 164 15.10 -11.39 -9.31
C ALA A 164 15.13 -10.57 -8.01
N LEU A 165 15.17 -11.21 -6.83
CA LEU A 165 15.03 -10.51 -5.54
C LEU A 165 16.06 -9.42 -5.30
N LEU A 166 17.30 -9.59 -5.79
CA LEU A 166 18.35 -8.57 -5.64
C LEU A 166 18.03 -7.31 -6.46
N HIS A 167 17.42 -7.51 -7.63
CA HIS A 167 17.00 -6.41 -8.50
C HIS A 167 15.78 -5.71 -7.89
N VAL A 168 14.76 -6.47 -7.55
CA VAL A 168 13.53 -5.93 -6.94
C VAL A 168 13.84 -5.24 -5.60
N GLY A 169 14.68 -5.83 -4.75
CA GLY A 169 15.03 -5.30 -3.42
C GLY A 169 15.70 -3.92 -3.43
N ARG A 170 16.27 -3.50 -4.57
CA ARG A 170 16.84 -2.16 -4.74
C ARG A 170 15.84 -1.01 -4.67
N TYR A 171 14.53 -1.32 -4.73
CA TYR A 171 13.48 -0.32 -4.55
C TYR A 171 13.66 0.54 -3.28
N LEU A 172 14.33 0.00 -2.24
CA LEU A 172 14.60 0.74 -1.01
C LEU A 172 15.55 1.92 -1.24
N LEU A 173 16.55 1.76 -2.13
CA LEU A 173 17.47 2.84 -2.48
C LEU A 173 16.74 3.93 -3.27
N GLU A 174 15.96 3.52 -4.26
CA GLU A 174 15.16 4.43 -5.06
C GLU A 174 14.12 5.17 -4.23
N ARG A 175 13.51 4.47 -3.25
CA ARG A 175 12.58 5.08 -2.29
C ARG A 175 13.27 6.16 -1.48
N ALA A 176 14.46 5.91 -0.93
CA ALA A 176 15.22 6.88 -0.17
C ALA A 176 15.55 8.17 -0.98
N GLU A 177 15.75 8.03 -2.29
CA GLU A 177 16.04 9.15 -3.19
C GLU A 177 14.79 9.95 -3.58
N ASN A 178 13.61 9.32 -3.62
CA ASN A 178 12.40 9.89 -4.21
C ASN A 178 11.22 10.04 -3.25
N GLU A 179 11.33 9.60 -1.99
CA GLU A 179 10.17 9.54 -1.07
C GLU A 179 9.45 10.88 -0.91
N PHE A 180 10.18 11.99 -0.82
CA PHE A 180 9.56 13.31 -0.71
C PHE A 180 8.80 13.71 -1.98
N ARG A 181 9.38 13.47 -3.15
CA ARG A 181 8.75 13.76 -4.43
C ARG A 181 7.47 12.94 -4.62
N TRP A 182 7.51 11.67 -4.28
CA TRP A 182 6.33 10.80 -4.38
C TRP A 182 5.25 11.15 -3.34
N LEU A 183 5.64 11.45 -2.10
CA LEU A 183 4.69 11.88 -1.07
C LEU A 183 4.04 13.23 -1.41
N ASP A 184 4.77 14.14 -2.06
CA ASP A 184 4.21 15.43 -2.53
C ASP A 184 3.09 15.23 -3.55
N ASN A 185 3.11 14.15 -4.34
CA ASN A 185 2.01 13.78 -5.23
C ASN A 185 0.69 13.57 -4.48
N LEU A 186 0.71 13.14 -3.22
CA LEU A 186 -0.49 13.07 -2.39
C LEU A 186 -1.06 14.45 -2.09
N SER A 187 -0.21 15.42 -1.73
CA SER A 187 -0.65 16.77 -1.39
C SER A 187 -1.28 17.50 -2.58
N ARG A 188 -0.68 17.37 -3.77
CA ARG A 188 -1.14 18.04 -4.98
C ARG A 188 -2.27 17.33 -5.74
N SER A 189 -2.56 16.08 -5.36
CA SER A 189 -3.56 15.27 -6.05
C SER A 189 -5.00 15.73 -5.74
N PRO A 190 -5.87 15.87 -6.75
CA PRO A 190 -7.30 16.11 -6.56
C PRO A 190 -8.09 14.82 -6.28
N ILE A 191 -7.43 13.68 -6.14
CA ILE A 191 -8.07 12.37 -5.97
C ILE A 191 -8.35 12.12 -4.50
N PRO A 192 -9.58 11.71 -4.12
CA PRO A 192 -9.91 11.30 -2.76
C PRO A 192 -9.04 10.12 -2.29
N VAL A 193 -8.72 10.09 -0.99
CA VAL A 193 -7.86 9.07 -0.38
C VAL A 193 -8.51 8.42 0.83
N ALA A 194 -8.53 7.09 0.87
CA ALA A 194 -8.70 6.34 2.11
C ALA A 194 -7.35 5.75 2.55
N TYR A 195 -6.81 6.27 3.64
CA TYR A 195 -5.55 5.83 4.21
C TYR A 195 -5.81 4.80 5.31
N MET A 196 -5.46 3.55 5.06
CA MET A 196 -5.74 2.42 5.96
C MET A 196 -4.44 1.88 6.56
N TRP A 197 -4.49 1.51 7.85
CA TRP A 197 -3.27 1.03 8.50
C TRP A 197 -3.55 -0.06 9.54
N GLY A 198 -2.88 -1.19 9.40
CA GLY A 198 -2.79 -2.21 10.46
C GLY A 198 -1.87 -1.72 11.58
N LEU A 199 -2.42 -1.58 12.77
CA LEU A 199 -1.72 -1.00 13.92
C LEU A 199 -0.53 -1.85 14.41
N LEU A 200 -0.59 -3.16 14.19
CA LEU A 200 0.41 -4.14 14.65
C LEU A 200 1.54 -4.38 13.63
N ASP A 201 1.69 -3.50 12.65
CA ASP A 201 2.77 -3.60 11.65
C ASP A 201 4.13 -3.26 12.28
N ASP A 202 4.96 -4.29 12.44
CA ASP A 202 6.29 -4.16 13.02
C ASP A 202 7.32 -3.55 12.04
N ILE A 203 7.07 -3.65 10.73
CA ILE A 203 7.95 -3.16 9.68
C ILE A 203 7.67 -1.69 9.39
N ASN A 204 6.39 -1.36 9.29
CA ASN A 204 5.90 -0.03 9.02
C ASN A 204 5.03 0.46 10.19
N PRO A 205 5.66 0.93 11.28
CA PRO A 205 4.94 1.28 12.50
C PRO A 205 4.08 2.52 12.34
N ILE A 206 3.12 2.69 13.24
CA ILE A 206 2.09 3.75 13.25
C ILE A 206 2.65 5.18 13.11
N ARG A 207 3.92 5.41 13.44
CA ARG A 207 4.55 6.71 13.24
C ARG A 207 4.65 7.14 11.78
N ILE A 208 4.71 6.18 10.84
CA ILE A 208 4.69 6.47 9.40
C ILE A 208 3.35 7.07 8.98
N PRO A 209 2.19 6.39 9.20
CA PRO A 209 0.93 6.96 8.77
C PRO A 209 0.57 8.25 9.52
N ASN A 210 0.97 8.40 10.77
CA ASN A 210 0.78 9.66 11.48
C ASN A 210 1.54 10.82 10.79
N TYR A 211 2.81 10.59 10.43
CA TYR A 211 3.60 11.59 9.71
C TYR A 211 2.99 11.94 8.35
N VAL A 212 2.66 10.92 7.55
CA VAL A 212 2.10 11.11 6.21
C VAL A 212 0.73 11.81 6.28
N TRP A 213 -0.13 11.40 7.23
CA TRP A 213 -1.42 12.02 7.44
C TRP A 213 -1.29 13.51 7.77
N LEU A 214 -0.49 13.84 8.77
CA LEU A 214 -0.34 15.21 9.24
C LEU A 214 0.38 16.13 8.23
N THR A 215 1.29 15.56 7.42
CA THR A 215 2.10 16.36 6.51
C THR A 215 1.49 16.50 5.12
N TYR A 216 0.83 15.45 4.61
CA TYR A 216 0.44 15.38 3.20
C TYR A 216 -1.07 15.24 2.95
N LEU A 217 -1.85 14.74 3.91
CA LEU A 217 -3.26 14.40 3.70
C LEU A 217 -4.25 15.24 4.47
N ASN A 218 -3.93 15.60 5.72
CA ASN A 218 -4.86 16.26 6.63
C ASN A 218 -5.31 17.65 6.17
N GLU A 219 -4.47 18.36 5.40
CA GLU A 219 -4.76 19.74 4.97
C GLU A 219 -5.15 19.87 3.50
N ARG A 220 -5.47 18.76 2.85
CA ARG A 220 -5.92 18.78 1.46
C ARG A 220 -7.34 19.35 1.35
N ASP A 221 -7.61 20.03 0.23
CA ASP A 221 -8.97 20.51 -0.10
C ASP A 221 -9.89 19.39 -0.63
N VAL A 222 -9.35 18.20 -0.77
CA VAL A 222 -10.03 16.99 -1.26
C VAL A 222 -10.21 16.01 -0.12
N GLU A 223 -11.30 15.23 -0.17
CA GLU A 223 -11.58 14.19 0.81
C GLU A 223 -10.37 13.28 1.05
N SER A 224 -9.99 13.18 2.31
CA SER A 224 -9.04 12.19 2.78
C SER A 224 -9.56 11.61 4.09
N SER A 225 -9.58 10.30 4.20
CA SER A 225 -10.00 9.60 5.41
C SER A 225 -8.88 8.71 5.95
N PHE A 226 -8.77 8.61 7.27
CA PHE A 226 -7.77 7.79 7.93
C PHE A 226 -8.43 6.71 8.78
N TRP A 227 -8.01 5.46 8.56
CA TRP A 227 -8.58 4.27 9.17
C TRP A 227 -7.49 3.43 9.82
N ILE A 228 -7.70 3.06 11.09
CA ILE A 228 -6.82 2.14 11.81
C ILE A 228 -7.53 0.80 11.95
N LEU A 229 -6.81 -0.28 11.64
CA LEU A 229 -7.22 -1.66 11.92
C LEU A 229 -6.43 -2.15 13.14
N PRO A 230 -7.03 -2.13 14.35
CA PRO A 230 -6.28 -2.29 15.60
C PRO A 230 -5.62 -3.64 15.78
N THR A 231 -6.15 -4.66 15.12
CA THR A 231 -5.71 -6.06 15.26
C THR A 231 -5.08 -6.61 13.96
N ALA A 232 -4.84 -5.76 12.96
CA ALA A 232 -4.10 -6.10 11.75
C ALA A 232 -2.64 -5.71 11.88
N GLY A 233 -1.76 -6.52 11.25
CA GLY A 233 -0.35 -6.23 11.05
C GLY A 233 -0.09 -5.64 9.66
N HIS A 234 0.97 -6.12 9.02
CA HIS A 234 1.45 -5.59 7.75
C HIS A 234 0.51 -5.83 6.55
N TYR A 235 -0.32 -6.86 6.59
CA TYR A 235 -1.20 -7.27 5.49
C TYR A 235 -2.69 -7.15 5.85
N PRO A 236 -3.24 -5.92 6.04
CA PRO A 236 -4.65 -5.76 6.44
C PRO A 236 -5.63 -6.44 5.49
N GLN A 237 -5.39 -6.37 4.18
CA GLN A 237 -6.21 -7.00 3.13
C GLN A 237 -6.29 -8.53 3.25
N ARG A 238 -5.35 -9.15 3.94
CA ARG A 238 -5.31 -10.60 4.21
C ARG A 238 -5.78 -10.94 5.62
N GLU A 239 -5.38 -10.11 6.59
CA GLU A 239 -5.62 -10.36 8.03
C GLU A 239 -7.01 -9.93 8.47
N LYS A 240 -7.53 -8.84 7.87
CA LYS A 240 -8.84 -8.23 8.14
C LYS A 240 -9.59 -7.88 6.85
N PRO A 241 -9.79 -8.86 5.95
CA PRO A 241 -10.34 -8.60 4.62
C PRO A 241 -11.78 -8.04 4.66
N VAL A 242 -12.59 -8.43 5.66
CA VAL A 242 -13.97 -7.96 5.80
C VAL A 242 -13.99 -6.47 6.15
N GLU A 243 -13.14 -6.05 7.08
CA GLU A 243 -13.02 -4.65 7.50
C GLU A 243 -12.47 -3.79 6.36
N VAL A 244 -11.46 -4.29 5.64
CA VAL A 244 -10.92 -3.59 4.46
C VAL A 244 -11.98 -3.48 3.36
N ALA A 245 -12.74 -4.53 3.07
CA ALA A 245 -13.84 -4.49 2.09
C ALA A 245 -14.92 -3.47 2.49
N LYS A 246 -15.24 -3.38 3.79
CA LYS A 246 -16.19 -2.38 4.31
C LYS A 246 -15.68 -0.97 4.08
N ILE A 247 -14.40 -0.68 4.38
CA ILE A 247 -13.79 0.64 4.14
C ILE A 247 -13.85 0.99 2.66
N VAL A 248 -13.49 0.04 1.77
CA VAL A 248 -13.54 0.25 0.31
C VAL A 248 -14.95 0.62 -0.14
N ARG A 249 -15.98 -0.12 0.31
CA ARG A 249 -17.38 0.18 -0.05
C ARG A 249 -17.83 1.54 0.50
N THR A 250 -17.56 1.81 1.79
CA THR A 250 -17.90 3.08 2.44
C THR A 250 -17.32 4.26 1.66
N ALA A 251 -16.06 4.16 1.24
CA ALA A 251 -15.39 5.22 0.48
C ALA A 251 -15.99 5.38 -0.93
N LEU A 252 -16.13 4.29 -1.68
CA LEU A 252 -16.63 4.36 -3.06
C LEU A 252 -18.12 4.68 -3.16
N ASN A 253 -18.89 4.45 -2.09
CA ASN A 253 -20.29 4.86 -2.02
C ASN A 253 -20.47 6.33 -1.57
N GLY A 254 -19.39 7.04 -1.23
CA GLY A 254 -19.47 8.39 -0.67
C GLY A 254 -20.06 8.43 0.74
N GLU A 255 -19.89 7.36 1.52
CA GLU A 255 -20.43 7.21 2.87
C GLU A 255 -19.36 7.45 3.96
N VAL A 256 -18.20 8.02 3.59
CA VAL A 256 -17.17 8.39 4.56
C VAL A 256 -17.75 9.47 5.48
N PRO A 257 -17.71 9.28 6.81
CA PRO A 257 -18.29 10.23 7.75
C PRO A 257 -17.72 11.63 7.58
N ASN A 258 -18.59 12.63 7.39
CA ASN A 258 -18.19 14.03 7.39
C ASN A 258 -18.04 14.54 8.83
N ARG A 259 -17.62 15.79 9.00
CA ARG A 259 -17.32 16.38 10.32
C ARG A 259 -18.50 16.32 11.32
N ALA A 260 -19.73 16.50 10.88
CA ALA A 260 -20.89 16.45 11.75
C ALA A 260 -21.22 15.02 12.16
N GLU A 261 -21.14 14.09 11.20
CA GLU A 261 -21.37 12.66 11.40
C GLU A 261 -20.23 11.99 12.17
N GLU A 262 -18.99 12.47 12.03
CA GLU A 262 -17.83 11.98 12.78
C GLU A 262 -18.05 12.08 14.29
N SER A 263 -18.62 13.17 14.77
CA SER A 263 -18.93 13.37 16.17
C SER A 263 -19.95 12.33 16.69
N ASP A 264 -20.94 11.99 15.89
CA ASP A 264 -21.97 11.01 16.24
C ASP A 264 -21.45 9.57 16.07
N PHE A 265 -20.65 9.32 15.05
CA PHE A 265 -19.95 8.06 14.84
C PHE A 265 -19.02 7.73 16.01
N MET A 266 -18.20 8.68 16.44
CA MET A 266 -17.28 8.50 17.58
C MET A 266 -18.04 8.32 18.90
N ARG A 267 -19.23 8.90 19.06
CA ARG A 267 -20.09 8.68 20.24
C ARG A 267 -20.81 7.33 20.21
N SER A 268 -21.20 6.85 19.01
CA SER A 268 -21.87 5.57 18.81
C SER A 268 -20.92 4.38 18.90
N TYR A 269 -19.61 4.61 18.75
CA TYR A 269 -18.59 3.61 18.96
C TYR A 269 -18.55 3.29 20.47
N GLY A 270 -19.46 2.46 20.88
CA GLY A 270 -19.51 1.87 22.20
C GLY A 270 -18.17 1.27 22.60
N SER A 271 -17.97 0.93 23.81
CA SER A 271 -16.71 0.59 24.45
C SER A 271 -15.63 0.06 23.50
N ARG A 272 -14.44 0.61 23.56
CA ARG A 272 -13.20 0.24 22.79
C ARG A 272 -12.88 -1.26 22.71
N ARG A 273 -13.66 -2.11 23.38
CA ARG A 273 -13.50 -3.57 23.41
C ARG A 273 -14.17 -4.29 22.24
N GLU A 274 -15.03 -3.62 21.48
CA GLU A 274 -15.77 -4.18 20.35
C GLU A 274 -15.21 -3.77 19.00
N ALA A 275 -14.15 -2.96 18.95
CA ALA A 275 -13.51 -2.52 17.72
C ALA A 275 -12.58 -3.60 17.13
N GLU A 276 -13.15 -4.74 16.77
CA GLU A 276 -12.51 -5.64 15.79
C GLU A 276 -12.56 -5.03 14.39
N ASP A 277 -13.47 -4.10 14.16
CA ASP A 277 -13.66 -3.33 12.93
C ASP A 277 -12.58 -2.24 12.76
N GLY A 278 -12.41 -1.77 11.54
CA GLY A 278 -11.56 -0.62 11.25
C GLY A 278 -12.06 0.63 12.00
N VAL A 279 -11.16 1.29 12.73
CA VAL A 279 -11.47 2.51 13.46
C VAL A 279 -11.24 3.71 12.56
N PHE A 280 -12.28 4.50 12.35
CA PHE A 280 -12.17 5.79 11.69
C PHE A 280 -11.42 6.78 12.61
N VAL A 281 -10.36 7.40 12.09
CA VAL A 281 -9.49 8.31 12.86
C VAL A 281 -9.77 9.76 12.53
N GLY A 282 -10.16 10.06 11.28
CA GLY A 282 -10.46 11.43 10.88
C GLY A 282 -10.65 11.62 9.39
N HIS A 283 -11.14 12.80 9.06
CA HIS A 283 -11.42 13.28 7.71
C HIS A 283 -10.72 14.62 7.47
N SER A 284 -10.29 14.89 6.24
CA SER A 284 -9.56 16.14 5.89
C SER A 284 -10.37 17.41 6.12
N GLU A 285 -11.71 17.34 6.09
CA GLU A 285 -12.57 18.47 6.45
C GLU A 285 -12.48 18.86 7.93
N VAL A 286 -11.93 17.98 8.77
CA VAL A 286 -11.81 18.15 10.23
C VAL A 286 -10.52 18.86 10.62
N ARG A 287 -9.86 19.53 9.69
CA ARG A 287 -8.54 20.19 9.81
C ARG A 287 -8.29 20.98 11.10
N LYS A 288 -9.34 21.42 11.75
CA LYS A 288 -9.29 22.27 12.95
C LYS A 288 -9.65 21.53 14.23
N MET A 289 -9.89 20.22 14.17
CA MET A 289 -10.01 19.45 15.40
C MET A 289 -8.60 19.24 15.95
N GLU A 290 -8.26 20.00 16.96
CA GLU A 290 -7.19 19.66 17.86
C GLU A 290 -7.58 18.32 18.50
N PHE A 291 -6.98 17.22 18.02
CA PHE A 291 -7.00 15.97 18.75
C PHE A 291 -6.17 16.22 20.02
N PRO A 292 -6.77 16.24 21.23
CA PRO A 292 -6.04 16.60 22.44
C PRO A 292 -4.89 15.64 22.77
N SER A 293 -4.81 14.51 22.06
CA SER A 293 -3.78 13.49 22.18
C SER A 293 -2.91 13.32 20.92
N ALA A 294 -3.10 14.15 19.88
CA ALA A 294 -2.25 14.09 18.70
C ALA A 294 -0.86 14.63 19.04
N ILE A 295 0.12 13.75 19.04
CA ILE A 295 1.52 14.18 19.04
C ILE A 295 1.81 14.62 17.61
N ILE A 296 1.93 15.93 17.40
CA ILE A 296 2.39 16.50 16.14
C ILE A 296 3.90 16.22 16.06
N TYR A 297 4.26 15.26 15.23
CA TYR A 297 5.66 15.04 14.88
C TYR A 297 6.03 16.04 13.79
N THR A 298 6.71 17.11 14.19
CA THR A 298 7.39 17.96 13.21
C THR A 298 8.74 17.33 12.83
N PRO A 299 9.21 17.52 11.58
CA PRO A 299 10.54 17.03 11.17
C PRO A 299 11.67 17.50 12.10
N GLU A 300 11.52 18.62 12.76
CA GLU A 300 12.46 19.19 13.73
C GLU A 300 12.52 18.42 15.05
N GLY A 301 11.52 17.60 15.37
CA GLY A 301 11.51 16.72 16.54
C GLY A 301 12.29 15.42 16.37
N TYR A 302 12.91 15.21 15.21
CA TYR A 302 13.72 14.03 14.87
C TYR A 302 15.22 14.33 14.69
N GLN A 303 15.69 15.46 15.18
CA GLN A 303 17.13 15.78 15.24
C GLN A 303 17.78 15.20 16.47
#